data_f44962ec7851884e08974efc9a1aadb5
#
_entry.id   f44962ec7851884e08974efc9a1aadb5
#
_cell.length_a   1.000
_cell.length_b   1.000
_cell.length_c   1.000
_cell.angle_alpha   90.00
_cell.angle_beta   90.00
_cell.angle_gamma   90.00
#
_symmetry.space_group_name_H-M   'P 1'
#
loop_
_entity.id
_entity.type
_entity.pdbx_description
1 polymer ?
#
loop_
_entity_poly.entity_id
_entity_poly.type
_entity_poly.pdbx_seq_one_letter_code
_entity_poly.pdbx_strand_id
1 'polypeptide(L)'
;MSAQDRLPASVTVADAARKAQQRDLAQPNGTRTISPIDLRARLVKESLNVGLPLDNSHQLSIDTESQMTLPVMDILHYDKNPRKAINDQYDVIKESIRSTKQLTSPLVVTRRPGQDKYMVGKGGNTRLTALQELFSETGDAAFQYVVVTYTPWVSESSTLSAHLVENELRGEMIFWDKARAYADLKQMIESETGNTLSARAFEQTLKERGLPLGKTTLSYFNFAVTHLSALGEACKSLSRPVITELQPAFNAFERLLKHIQQIQAWPELRDQVLKRAEHSWLSTRALEPGRVIEQLEHAVATKLGETVELTRLARQLCQQHPGEDIAGLMAQARLQTEPASTPPLPPPNAAETSVGKKGNATERTENPGPAMPEQKPKTELIDEIQNLATRFARLTESADCLRLTKDWPTGFYMEVPENDEPIDLTENGADRYFGWWMLAMLSEQLDGAWSGSMPAESTWRQAQRQEHGRDEFALQHYMDTILGMPIDPLSLGKRLASASPSVPVWLELVSILRTLRGNAPERFAVAGPE
;
A
#
# COMPACT_ATOMS: atom_id res chain seq x y z
N MET A 1 52.23 -4.63 -47.32
CA MET A 1 51.98 -3.20 -47.67
C MET A 1 50.59 -2.85 -47.29
N SER A 2 50.49 -1.99 -46.36
CA SER A 2 49.36 -1.62 -45.56
C SER A 2 48.46 -0.58 -46.26
N ALA A 3 47.13 -0.76 -46.21
CA ALA A 3 46.17 0.31 -46.45
C ALA A 3 45.26 0.37 -45.22
N GLN A 4 45.44 1.43 -44.43
CA GLN A 4 44.61 1.80 -43.31
C GLN A 4 43.35 2.50 -43.79
N ASP A 5 42.18 1.91 -43.54
CA ASP A 5 40.90 2.54 -43.70
C ASP A 5 40.69 3.60 -42.60
N ARG A 6 40.59 4.86 -43.00
CA ARG A 6 40.19 5.97 -42.13
C ARG A 6 38.69 6.11 -42.16
N LEU A 7 38.06 5.91 -40.98
CA LEU A 7 36.66 6.29 -40.73
C LEU A 7 36.48 7.83 -40.86
N PRO A 8 35.37 8.32 -41.42
CA PRO A 8 35.12 9.76 -41.52
C PRO A 8 34.77 10.34 -40.14
N ALA A 9 35.33 11.51 -39.86
CA ALA A 9 35.12 12.23 -38.60
C ALA A 9 33.64 12.63 -38.40
N SER A 10 33.11 12.41 -37.21
CA SER A 10 31.77 12.84 -36.81
C SER A 10 31.63 14.36 -36.84
N VAL A 11 30.72 14.85 -37.63
CA VAL A 11 30.35 16.28 -37.69
C VAL A 11 29.59 16.62 -36.41
N THR A 12 30.10 17.53 -35.59
CA THR A 12 29.43 17.98 -34.38
C THR A 12 28.29 18.95 -34.67
N VAL A 13 27.28 18.98 -33.80
CA VAL A 13 26.11 19.90 -33.88
C VAL A 13 26.56 21.37 -34.00
N ALA A 14 27.73 21.73 -33.46
CA ALA A 14 28.33 23.06 -33.60
C ALA A 14 28.77 23.39 -35.01
N ASP A 15 29.24 22.42 -35.82
CA ASP A 15 29.65 22.64 -37.21
C ASP A 15 28.43 22.76 -38.14
N ALA A 16 27.33 22.07 -37.79
CA ALA A 16 26.07 22.24 -38.53
C ALA A 16 25.46 23.63 -38.30
N ALA A 17 25.52 24.14 -37.07
CA ALA A 17 25.04 25.48 -36.71
C ALA A 17 25.87 26.60 -37.37
N ARG A 18 27.21 26.46 -37.47
CA ARG A 18 28.08 27.42 -38.19
C ARG A 18 27.81 27.43 -39.67
N LYS A 19 27.54 26.30 -40.32
CA LYS A 19 27.19 26.23 -41.73
C LYS A 19 25.80 26.83 -42.04
N ALA A 20 24.85 26.74 -41.09
CA ALA A 20 23.55 27.40 -41.23
C ALA A 20 23.68 28.93 -41.16
N GLN A 21 24.44 29.47 -40.19
CA GLN A 21 24.71 30.92 -40.10
C GLN A 21 25.46 31.51 -41.27
N GLN A 22 26.32 30.75 -41.95
CA GLN A 22 27.05 31.24 -43.15
C GLN A 22 26.16 31.24 -44.41
N ARG A 23 25.06 30.48 -44.45
CA ARG A 23 24.11 30.53 -45.58
C ARG A 23 23.16 31.72 -45.52
N ASP A 24 22.84 32.23 -44.32
CA ASP A 24 21.95 33.38 -44.13
C ASP A 24 22.59 34.74 -44.46
N LEU A 25 23.93 34.78 -44.62
CA LEU A 25 24.67 36.00 -44.92
C LEU A 25 24.89 36.26 -46.44
N ALA A 26 24.34 35.43 -47.33
CA ALA A 26 24.63 35.50 -48.79
C ALA A 26 23.39 35.75 -49.66
N GLN A 27 22.38 36.53 -49.26
CA GLN A 27 21.38 37.08 -50.18
C GLN A 27 20.99 38.51 -49.82
N PRO A 28 21.09 39.45 -50.78
CA PRO A 28 20.65 40.81 -50.54
C PRO A 28 19.21 41.07 -51.01
N ASN A 29 18.49 41.83 -50.16
CA ASN A 29 17.32 42.68 -50.49
C ASN A 29 15.95 42.05 -50.75
N GLY A 30 15.05 42.32 -49.83
CA GLY A 30 13.62 42.32 -50.04
C GLY A 30 12.80 41.94 -48.82
N THR A 31 12.84 42.74 -47.75
CA THR A 31 11.92 42.63 -46.60
C THR A 31 10.48 42.94 -47.05
N ARG A 32 9.73 41.89 -47.39
CA ARG A 32 8.26 41.92 -47.27
C ARG A 32 7.92 41.21 -45.97
N THR A 33 7.56 41.97 -44.96
CA THR A 33 6.92 41.46 -43.75
C THR A 33 5.62 40.78 -44.11
N ILE A 34 5.63 39.46 -44.10
CA ILE A 34 4.41 38.65 -44.29
C ILE A 34 3.58 38.81 -43.02
N SER A 35 2.34 39.27 -43.17
CA SER A 35 1.40 39.40 -42.08
C SER A 35 1.17 38.01 -41.42
N PRO A 36 0.95 37.94 -40.08
CA PRO A 36 0.64 36.68 -39.44
C PRO A 36 -0.58 35.94 -40.03
N ILE A 37 -1.47 36.67 -40.68
CA ILE A 37 -2.66 36.15 -41.39
C ILE A 37 -2.25 35.47 -42.68
N ASP A 38 -1.31 36.08 -43.46
CA ASP A 38 -0.81 35.51 -44.71
C ASP A 38 0.08 34.29 -44.47
N LEU A 39 0.81 34.26 -43.35
CA LEU A 39 1.59 33.09 -42.90
C LEU A 39 0.67 31.92 -42.56
N ARG A 40 -0.44 32.19 -41.83
CA ARG A 40 -1.46 31.19 -41.54
C ARG A 40 -2.16 30.68 -42.82
N ALA A 41 -2.53 31.57 -43.72
CA ALA A 41 -3.16 31.20 -45.00
C ALA A 41 -2.23 30.37 -45.89
N ARG A 42 -0.92 30.65 -45.86
CA ARG A 42 0.09 29.87 -46.57
C ARG A 42 0.32 28.50 -45.99
N LEU A 43 0.42 28.39 -44.66
CA LEU A 43 0.54 27.13 -43.95
C LEU A 43 -0.69 26.22 -44.14
N VAL A 44 -1.89 26.80 -44.14
CA VAL A 44 -3.13 26.07 -44.45
C VAL A 44 -3.17 25.64 -45.90
N LYS A 45 -2.70 26.46 -46.84
CA LYS A 45 -2.69 26.15 -48.27
C LYS A 45 -1.60 25.12 -48.65
N GLU A 46 -0.47 25.12 -47.97
CA GLU A 46 0.58 24.11 -48.16
C GLU A 46 0.19 22.77 -47.50
N SER A 47 -0.53 22.79 -46.39
CA SER A 47 -1.04 21.55 -45.77
C SER A 47 -2.23 20.93 -46.53
N LEU A 48 -2.95 21.72 -47.33
CA LEU A 48 -4.07 21.24 -48.17
C LEU A 48 -3.63 20.87 -49.60
N ASN A 49 -2.42 21.17 -50.04
CA ASN A 49 -1.95 20.96 -51.42
C ASN A 49 -0.99 19.78 -51.59
N VAL A 50 -0.95 18.85 -50.63
CA VAL A 50 -0.36 17.54 -50.86
C VAL A 50 -1.45 16.60 -51.37
N GLY A 51 -1.91 16.87 -52.57
CA GLY A 51 -2.65 15.91 -53.40
C GLY A 51 -1.69 14.83 -53.87
N LEU A 52 -1.33 13.88 -52.99
CA LEU A 52 -0.77 12.62 -53.40
C LEU A 52 -1.92 11.67 -53.79
N PRO A 53 -1.82 10.94 -54.91
CA PRO A 53 -2.79 9.91 -55.25
C PRO A 53 -2.85 8.91 -54.09
N LEU A 54 -4.07 8.60 -53.62
CA LEU A 54 -4.33 7.52 -52.68
C LEU A 54 -4.01 6.19 -53.37
N ASP A 55 -2.74 5.82 -53.36
CA ASP A 55 -2.34 4.45 -53.63
C ASP A 55 -2.29 3.74 -52.26
N ASN A 56 -3.25 2.84 -52.03
CA ASN A 56 -3.57 2.19 -50.75
C ASN A 56 -2.54 1.16 -50.29
N SER A 57 -1.26 1.27 -50.61
CA SER A 57 -0.26 0.23 -50.30
C SER A 57 0.94 0.66 -49.45
N HIS A 58 1.06 1.92 -49.06
CA HIS A 58 2.12 2.30 -48.10
C HIS A 58 1.52 2.95 -46.85
N GLN A 59 1.32 2.14 -45.82
CA GLN A 59 1.22 2.62 -44.44
C GLN A 59 2.51 3.41 -44.14
N LEU A 60 2.43 4.73 -44.20
CA LEU A 60 3.47 5.60 -43.65
C LEU A 60 3.51 5.29 -42.14
N SER A 61 4.50 4.53 -41.70
CA SER A 61 4.82 4.43 -40.29
C SER A 61 5.30 5.80 -39.83
N ILE A 62 4.45 6.50 -39.07
CA ILE A 62 4.86 7.74 -38.41
C ILE A 62 5.75 7.28 -37.25
N ASP A 63 7.06 7.28 -37.44
CA ASP A 63 8.05 6.82 -36.45
C ASP A 63 8.42 7.90 -35.43
N THR A 64 7.74 9.06 -35.44
CA THR A 64 8.00 10.20 -34.56
C THR A 64 6.74 10.68 -33.85
N GLU A 65 6.91 11.19 -32.64
CA GLU A 65 5.82 11.90 -31.95
C GLU A 65 5.34 13.07 -32.77
N SER A 66 4.03 13.18 -32.97
CA SER A 66 3.41 14.23 -33.77
C SER A 66 2.05 14.64 -33.20
N GLN A 67 1.71 15.91 -33.37
CA GLN A 67 0.36 16.36 -33.09
C GLN A 67 -0.52 16.18 -34.31
N MET A 68 -1.72 15.66 -34.12
CA MET A 68 -2.73 15.47 -35.15
C MET A 68 -4.13 15.77 -34.62
N THR A 69 -5.06 16.01 -35.53
CA THR A 69 -6.47 16.17 -35.17
C THR A 69 -7.24 14.94 -35.63
N LEU A 70 -7.96 14.30 -34.72
CA LEU A 70 -8.73 13.09 -34.99
C LEU A 70 -10.21 13.30 -34.68
N PRO A 71 -11.12 12.61 -35.40
CA PRO A 71 -12.51 12.50 -34.96
C PRO A 71 -12.57 11.75 -33.64
N VAL A 72 -13.29 12.30 -32.65
CA VAL A 72 -13.34 11.74 -31.32
C VAL A 72 -13.91 10.31 -31.27
N MET A 73 -14.85 10.00 -32.19
CA MET A 73 -15.48 8.69 -32.32
C MET A 73 -14.59 7.63 -32.98
N ASP A 74 -13.47 8.03 -33.59
CA ASP A 74 -12.49 7.12 -34.19
C ASP A 74 -11.34 6.75 -33.22
N ILE A 75 -11.35 7.32 -32.03
CA ILE A 75 -10.38 7.00 -30.99
C ILE A 75 -10.98 5.92 -30.08
N LEU A 76 -10.25 4.84 -29.92
CA LEU A 76 -10.63 3.72 -29.03
C LEU A 76 -10.08 3.95 -27.63
N HIS A 77 -10.82 3.49 -26.64
CA HIS A 77 -10.31 3.35 -25.29
C HIS A 77 -9.24 2.26 -25.25
N TYR A 78 -8.28 2.40 -24.33
CA TYR A 78 -7.38 1.30 -24.04
C TYR A 78 -8.15 0.19 -23.31
N ASP A 79 -8.32 -0.94 -23.97
CA ASP A 79 -9.14 -2.08 -23.53
C ASP A 79 -8.58 -2.75 -22.25
N LYS A 80 -7.26 -2.72 -22.04
CA LYS A 80 -6.58 -3.25 -20.86
C LYS A 80 -6.27 -2.16 -19.82
N ASN A 81 -7.10 -1.12 -19.77
CA ASN A 81 -6.95 -0.07 -18.76
C ASN A 81 -6.93 -0.69 -17.35
N PRO A 82 -5.88 -0.43 -16.56
CA PRO A 82 -5.76 -0.98 -15.21
C PRO A 82 -6.88 -0.50 -14.26
N ARG A 83 -7.36 0.72 -14.43
CA ARG A 83 -8.47 1.27 -13.63
C ARG A 83 -9.80 0.79 -14.20
N LYS A 84 -10.57 0.03 -13.39
CA LYS A 84 -11.92 -0.44 -13.75
C LYS A 84 -13.02 0.41 -13.11
N ALA A 85 -12.73 1.09 -12.01
CA ALA A 85 -13.68 1.98 -11.35
C ALA A 85 -13.88 3.29 -12.15
N ILE A 86 -15.12 3.79 -12.14
CA ILE A 86 -15.44 5.12 -12.66
C ILE A 86 -14.67 6.15 -11.82
N ASN A 87 -14.19 7.20 -12.46
CA ASN A 87 -13.51 8.29 -11.77
C ASN A 87 -14.50 9.09 -10.94
N ASP A 88 -14.26 9.25 -9.64
CA ASP A 88 -15.14 10.02 -8.75
C ASP A 88 -15.28 11.49 -9.19
N GLN A 89 -14.27 12.00 -9.93
CA GLN A 89 -14.30 13.34 -10.52
C GLN A 89 -14.85 13.37 -11.95
N TYR A 90 -15.50 12.29 -12.43
CA TYR A 90 -15.96 12.21 -13.81
C TYR A 90 -16.84 13.38 -14.21
N ASP A 91 -17.85 13.69 -13.39
CA ASP A 91 -18.81 14.77 -13.65
C ASP A 91 -18.12 16.14 -13.69
N VAL A 92 -17.15 16.37 -12.82
CA VAL A 92 -16.35 17.61 -12.79
C VAL A 92 -15.51 17.74 -14.05
N ILE A 93 -14.88 16.65 -14.49
CA ILE A 93 -14.08 16.63 -15.72
C ILE A 93 -14.99 16.87 -16.94
N LYS A 94 -16.15 16.21 -17.00
CA LYS A 94 -17.12 16.36 -18.10
C LYS A 94 -17.66 17.78 -18.18
N GLU A 95 -17.99 18.40 -17.05
CA GLU A 95 -18.48 19.77 -16.98
C GLU A 95 -17.38 20.79 -17.35
N SER A 96 -16.16 20.56 -16.90
CA SER A 96 -15.01 21.37 -17.31
C SER A 96 -14.79 21.34 -18.81
N ILE A 97 -14.87 20.17 -19.44
CA ILE A 97 -14.75 20.02 -20.91
C ILE A 97 -15.95 20.69 -21.61
N ARG A 98 -17.17 20.56 -21.07
CA ARG A 98 -18.37 21.19 -21.61
C ARG A 98 -18.25 22.72 -21.63
N SER A 99 -17.78 23.30 -20.55
CA SER A 99 -17.67 24.75 -20.38
C SER A 99 -16.54 25.36 -21.20
N THR A 100 -15.36 24.71 -21.22
CA THR A 100 -14.18 25.21 -21.93
C THR A 100 -14.14 24.83 -23.40
N LYS A 101 -14.90 23.82 -23.83
CA LYS A 101 -14.87 23.17 -25.14
C LYS A 101 -13.47 22.72 -25.59
N GLN A 102 -12.59 22.50 -24.61
CA GLN A 102 -11.20 22.11 -24.86
C GLN A 102 -10.72 21.15 -23.76
N LEU A 103 -9.72 20.33 -24.09
CA LEU A 103 -9.00 19.54 -23.09
C LEU A 103 -7.86 20.37 -22.49
N THR A 104 -7.72 20.34 -21.18
CA THR A 104 -6.62 20.99 -20.46
C THR A 104 -5.26 20.40 -20.88
N SER A 105 -5.22 19.11 -21.21
CA SER A 105 -4.05 18.45 -21.79
C SER A 105 -4.48 17.52 -22.93
N PRO A 106 -3.75 17.46 -24.05
CA PRO A 106 -4.09 16.62 -25.19
C PRO A 106 -4.12 15.15 -24.79
N LEU A 107 -4.94 14.35 -25.49
CA LEU A 107 -4.89 12.90 -25.39
C LEU A 107 -3.61 12.39 -26.05
N VAL A 108 -2.93 11.45 -25.43
CA VAL A 108 -1.83 10.71 -26.04
C VAL A 108 -2.43 9.47 -26.69
N VAL A 109 -2.23 9.29 -27.97
CA VAL A 109 -2.76 8.15 -28.72
C VAL A 109 -1.65 7.38 -29.40
N THR A 110 -1.90 6.10 -29.61
CA THR A 110 -1.03 5.20 -30.37
C THR A 110 -1.89 4.33 -31.30
N ARG A 111 -1.26 3.57 -32.17
CA ARG A 111 -1.96 2.65 -33.06
C ARG A 111 -1.29 1.30 -33.08
N ARG A 112 -2.04 0.25 -32.67
CA ARG A 112 -1.55 -1.13 -32.72
C ARG A 112 -1.27 -1.55 -34.16
N PRO A 113 -0.22 -2.35 -34.41
CA PRO A 113 0.02 -2.91 -35.74
C PRO A 113 -1.21 -3.66 -36.26
N GLY A 114 -1.57 -3.39 -37.52
CA GLY A 114 -2.71 -4.03 -38.16
C GLY A 114 -4.09 -3.49 -37.77
N GLN A 115 -4.16 -2.44 -36.95
CA GLN A 115 -5.41 -1.74 -36.64
C GLN A 115 -5.48 -0.40 -37.36
N ASP A 116 -6.66 -0.06 -37.88
CA ASP A 116 -6.90 1.20 -38.58
C ASP A 116 -7.17 2.36 -37.60
N LYS A 117 -7.78 2.08 -36.46
CA LYS A 117 -8.15 3.08 -35.47
C LYS A 117 -7.02 3.34 -34.45
N TYR A 118 -6.95 4.60 -34.02
CA TYR A 118 -6.09 4.99 -32.91
C TYR A 118 -6.72 4.61 -31.58
N MET A 119 -5.91 4.39 -30.56
CA MET A 119 -6.37 4.17 -29.20
C MET A 119 -5.59 5.04 -28.20
N VAL A 120 -6.14 5.26 -27.02
CA VAL A 120 -5.45 5.95 -25.93
C VAL A 120 -4.19 5.16 -25.54
N GLY A 121 -3.04 5.81 -25.65
CA GLY A 121 -1.73 5.19 -25.40
C GLY A 121 -1.16 5.45 -24.01
N LYS A 122 -1.62 6.54 -23.34
CA LYS A 122 -1.18 6.91 -22.00
C LYS A 122 -2.26 7.74 -21.33
N GLY A 123 -2.93 7.19 -20.32
CA GLY A 123 -4.02 7.86 -19.61
C GLY A 123 -5.09 8.45 -20.53
N GLY A 124 -6.04 9.16 -19.95
CA GLY A 124 -7.03 9.92 -20.75
C GLY A 124 -8.30 9.18 -21.16
N ASN A 125 -8.48 7.90 -20.79
CA ASN A 125 -9.72 7.18 -21.06
C ASN A 125 -10.96 7.95 -20.54
N THR A 126 -10.91 8.49 -19.32
CA THR A 126 -11.98 9.30 -18.73
C THR A 126 -12.29 10.54 -19.57
N ARG A 127 -11.27 11.24 -20.03
CA ARG A 127 -11.43 12.44 -20.90
C ARG A 127 -12.01 12.08 -22.26
N LEU A 128 -11.58 10.95 -22.83
CA LEU A 128 -12.14 10.46 -24.09
C LEU A 128 -13.61 10.10 -23.93
N THR A 129 -14.00 9.38 -22.85
CA THR A 129 -15.41 9.07 -22.56
C THR A 129 -16.23 10.35 -22.47
N ALA A 130 -15.77 11.35 -21.72
CA ALA A 130 -16.47 12.62 -21.56
C ALA A 130 -16.66 13.36 -22.91
N LEU A 131 -15.63 13.37 -23.77
CA LEU A 131 -15.73 13.98 -25.12
C LEU A 131 -16.72 13.24 -26.00
N GLN A 132 -16.68 11.90 -26.04
CA GLN A 132 -17.58 11.08 -26.86
C GLN A 132 -19.04 11.24 -26.42
N GLU A 133 -19.28 11.29 -25.10
CA GLU A 133 -20.61 11.54 -24.58
C GLU A 133 -21.10 12.96 -24.89
N LEU A 134 -20.25 14.00 -24.68
CA LEU A 134 -20.61 15.39 -25.00
C LEU A 134 -20.94 15.55 -26.49
N PHE A 135 -20.16 14.95 -27.37
CA PHE A 135 -20.46 14.97 -28.79
C PHE A 135 -21.79 14.26 -29.09
N SER A 136 -22.04 13.10 -28.50
CA SER A 136 -23.27 12.34 -28.69
C SER A 136 -24.50 13.04 -28.11
N GLU A 137 -24.37 13.74 -26.97
CA GLU A 137 -25.45 14.46 -26.31
C GLU A 137 -25.81 15.78 -27.01
N THR A 138 -24.82 16.51 -27.53
CA THR A 138 -25.01 17.89 -27.98
C THR A 138 -24.95 18.04 -29.51
N GLY A 139 -24.27 17.14 -30.20
CA GLY A 139 -23.95 17.31 -31.65
C GLY A 139 -23.05 18.51 -31.93
N ASP A 140 -22.47 19.17 -30.92
CA ASP A 140 -21.65 20.37 -31.10
C ASP A 140 -20.34 20.01 -31.82
N ALA A 141 -20.07 20.68 -32.91
CA ALA A 141 -18.87 20.51 -33.71
C ALA A 141 -17.56 20.75 -32.93
N ALA A 142 -17.63 21.48 -31.82
CA ALA A 142 -16.50 21.70 -30.93
C ALA A 142 -15.98 20.39 -30.27
N PHE A 143 -16.82 19.36 -30.11
CA PHE A 143 -16.47 18.05 -29.55
C PHE A 143 -16.24 16.98 -30.63
N GLN A 144 -16.48 17.29 -31.91
CA GLN A 144 -16.33 16.34 -33.03
C GLN A 144 -14.87 15.94 -33.26
N TYR A 145 -13.96 16.90 -33.15
CA TYR A 145 -12.55 16.72 -33.41
C TYR A 145 -11.72 17.09 -32.17
N VAL A 146 -10.68 16.32 -31.90
CA VAL A 146 -9.76 16.57 -30.80
C VAL A 146 -8.32 16.57 -31.26
N VAL A 147 -7.53 17.53 -30.76
CA VAL A 147 -6.08 17.54 -30.97
C VAL A 147 -5.45 16.49 -30.03
N VAL A 148 -4.69 15.59 -30.60
CA VAL A 148 -4.03 14.49 -29.89
C VAL A 148 -2.53 14.52 -30.17
N THR A 149 -1.76 13.97 -29.25
CA THR A 149 -0.34 13.65 -29.44
C THR A 149 -0.23 12.19 -29.84
N TYR A 150 0.21 11.90 -31.04
CA TYR A 150 0.51 10.54 -31.47
C TYR A 150 1.88 10.13 -30.94
N THR A 151 1.95 8.92 -30.37
CA THR A 151 3.19 8.26 -29.97
C THR A 151 3.29 6.93 -30.69
N PRO A 152 4.43 6.60 -31.33
CA PRO A 152 4.60 5.31 -31.99
C PRO A 152 4.33 4.13 -31.06
N TRP A 153 3.73 3.08 -31.63
CA TRP A 153 3.52 1.84 -30.91
C TRP A 153 4.86 1.14 -30.64
N VAL A 154 5.07 0.72 -29.40
CA VAL A 154 6.25 -0.08 -29.01
C VAL A 154 5.82 -1.50 -28.72
N SER A 155 5.00 -1.71 -27.70
CA SER A 155 4.47 -3.00 -27.32
C SER A 155 3.25 -2.85 -26.40
N GLU A 156 2.52 -3.94 -26.18
CA GLU A 156 1.39 -3.96 -25.27
C GLU A 156 1.83 -3.67 -23.83
N SER A 157 2.93 -4.30 -23.40
CA SER A 157 3.47 -4.07 -22.05
C SER A 157 3.98 -2.64 -21.84
N SER A 158 4.51 -1.98 -22.88
CA SER A 158 4.88 -0.57 -22.84
C SER A 158 3.67 0.33 -22.64
N THR A 159 2.58 0.07 -23.36
CA THR A 159 1.34 0.83 -23.25
C THR A 159 0.72 0.66 -21.86
N LEU A 160 0.63 -0.57 -21.36
CA LEU A 160 0.14 -0.83 -20.00
C LEU A 160 1.01 -0.16 -18.95
N SER A 161 2.35 -0.19 -19.10
CA SER A 161 3.28 0.51 -18.19
C SER A 161 3.02 2.02 -18.18
N ALA A 162 2.79 2.64 -19.32
CA ALA A 162 2.51 4.08 -19.41
C ALA A 162 1.20 4.47 -18.70
N HIS A 163 0.15 3.63 -18.83
CA HIS A 163 -1.10 3.80 -18.09
C HIS A 163 -0.90 3.60 -16.57
N LEU A 164 -0.09 2.62 -16.15
CA LEU A 164 0.21 2.39 -14.75
C LEU A 164 0.98 3.56 -14.12
N VAL A 165 2.01 4.07 -14.78
CA VAL A 165 2.77 5.24 -14.31
C VAL A 165 1.83 6.42 -14.05
N GLU A 166 0.93 6.72 -14.98
CA GLU A 166 0.00 7.83 -14.81
C GLU A 166 -0.98 7.61 -13.66
N ASN A 167 -1.54 6.40 -13.54
CA ASN A 167 -2.47 6.07 -12.47
C ASN A 167 -1.79 6.05 -11.08
N GLU A 168 -0.53 5.57 -10.99
CA GLU A 168 0.23 5.61 -9.73
C GLU A 168 0.53 7.04 -9.29
N LEU A 169 0.87 7.93 -10.22
CA LEU A 169 1.08 9.36 -9.92
C LEU A 169 -0.19 10.06 -9.43
N ARG A 170 -1.37 9.57 -9.82
CA ARG A 170 -2.66 10.11 -9.36
C ARG A 170 -3.16 9.50 -8.06
N GLY A 171 -2.58 8.38 -7.62
CA GLY A 171 -2.98 7.71 -6.39
C GLY A 171 -4.38 7.04 -6.38
N GLU A 172 -5.06 7.00 -7.52
CA GLU A 172 -6.50 6.68 -7.64
C GLU A 172 -6.85 5.19 -7.79
N MET A 173 -5.87 4.28 -7.80
CA MET A 173 -6.15 2.84 -8.01
C MET A 173 -6.32 2.10 -6.69
N ILE A 174 -7.40 1.32 -6.57
CA ILE A 174 -7.57 0.40 -5.44
C ILE A 174 -6.53 -0.73 -5.49
N PHE A 175 -6.25 -1.32 -4.34
CA PHE A 175 -5.22 -2.36 -4.18
C PHE A 175 -5.41 -3.53 -5.16
N TRP A 176 -6.65 -4.00 -5.35
CA TRP A 176 -6.97 -5.11 -6.23
C TRP A 176 -6.69 -4.81 -7.72
N ASP A 177 -7.06 -3.61 -8.17
CA ASP A 177 -6.82 -3.20 -9.56
C ASP A 177 -5.31 -3.07 -9.83
N LYS A 178 -4.54 -2.54 -8.84
CA LYS A 178 -3.07 -2.54 -8.90
C LYS A 178 -2.53 -3.96 -9.01
N ALA A 179 -2.92 -4.85 -8.11
CA ALA A 179 -2.44 -6.22 -8.08
C ALA A 179 -2.66 -6.94 -9.41
N ARG A 180 -3.86 -6.82 -10.00
CA ARG A 180 -4.18 -7.39 -11.32
C ARG A 180 -3.35 -6.77 -12.43
N ALA A 181 -3.26 -5.45 -12.48
CA ALA A 181 -2.54 -4.75 -13.53
C ALA A 181 -1.04 -5.10 -13.55
N TYR A 182 -0.41 -5.26 -12.38
CA TYR A 182 0.98 -5.69 -12.31
C TYR A 182 1.16 -7.18 -12.65
N ALA A 183 0.20 -8.03 -12.34
CA ALA A 183 0.21 -9.43 -12.79
C ALA A 183 0.05 -9.52 -14.31
N ASP A 184 -0.89 -8.77 -14.90
CA ASP A 184 -1.09 -8.69 -16.35
C ASP A 184 0.17 -8.14 -17.05
N LEU A 185 0.78 -7.09 -16.49
CA LEU A 185 2.02 -6.52 -17.02
C LEU A 185 3.16 -7.55 -17.04
N LYS A 186 3.32 -8.30 -15.96
CA LYS A 186 4.32 -9.37 -15.90
C LYS A 186 4.09 -10.41 -16.99
N GLN A 187 2.86 -10.90 -17.13
CA GLN A 187 2.48 -11.88 -18.14
C GLN A 187 2.71 -11.36 -19.57
N MET A 188 2.41 -10.08 -19.83
CA MET A 188 2.67 -9.46 -21.13
C MET A 188 4.16 -9.43 -21.45
N ILE A 189 4.99 -8.98 -20.49
CA ILE A 189 6.45 -8.94 -20.69
C ILE A 189 7.00 -10.34 -20.93
N GLU A 190 6.56 -11.34 -20.17
CA GLU A 190 6.95 -12.74 -20.35
C GLU A 190 6.54 -13.27 -21.73
N SER A 191 5.34 -12.94 -22.19
CA SER A 191 4.85 -13.31 -23.52
C SER A 191 5.61 -12.63 -24.66
N GLU A 192 5.97 -11.35 -24.50
CA GLU A 192 6.72 -10.57 -25.49
C GLU A 192 8.19 -11.01 -25.58
N THR A 193 8.80 -11.39 -24.46
CA THR A 193 10.21 -11.77 -24.39
C THR A 193 10.44 -13.27 -24.55
N GLY A 194 9.40 -14.09 -24.41
CA GLY A 194 9.50 -15.56 -24.37
C GLY A 194 10.18 -16.11 -23.12
N ASN A 195 10.47 -15.28 -22.11
CA ASN A 195 11.18 -15.67 -20.90
C ASN A 195 10.33 -15.45 -19.66
N THR A 196 10.35 -16.40 -18.72
CA THR A 196 9.73 -16.22 -17.40
C THR A 196 10.57 -15.30 -16.52
N LEU A 197 9.94 -14.34 -15.87
CA LEU A 197 10.61 -13.38 -15.00
C LEU A 197 10.58 -13.84 -13.54
N SER A 198 11.76 -13.95 -12.92
CA SER A 198 11.84 -14.04 -11.47
C SER A 198 11.32 -12.75 -10.81
N ALA A 199 10.93 -12.82 -9.54
CA ALA A 199 10.47 -11.64 -8.80
C ALA A 199 11.51 -10.50 -8.80
N ARG A 200 12.80 -10.82 -8.72
CA ARG A 200 13.89 -9.83 -8.76
C ARG A 200 14.05 -9.22 -10.17
N ALA A 201 13.97 -10.03 -11.21
CA ALA A 201 14.05 -9.54 -12.58
C ALA A 201 12.86 -8.63 -12.91
N PHE A 202 11.65 -9.01 -12.46
CA PHE A 202 10.46 -8.20 -12.65
C PHE A 202 10.55 -6.86 -11.89
N GLU A 203 11.00 -6.86 -10.63
CA GLU A 203 11.26 -5.63 -9.86
C GLU A 203 12.22 -4.68 -10.61
N GLN A 204 13.32 -5.23 -11.16
CA GLN A 204 14.27 -4.44 -11.93
C GLN A 204 13.64 -3.86 -13.22
N THR A 205 12.89 -4.67 -13.95
CA THR A 205 12.16 -4.23 -15.16
C THR A 205 11.16 -3.11 -14.85
N LEU A 206 10.47 -3.21 -13.70
CA LEU A 206 9.54 -2.16 -13.27
C LEU A 206 10.25 -0.84 -12.97
N LYS A 207 11.41 -0.88 -12.29
CA LYS A 207 12.24 0.32 -12.04
C LYS A 207 12.65 1.01 -13.34
N GLU A 208 13.09 0.23 -14.32
CA GLU A 208 13.49 0.72 -15.65
C GLU A 208 12.33 1.38 -16.40
N ARG A 209 11.08 0.94 -16.12
CA ARG A 209 9.85 1.49 -16.70
C ARG A 209 9.23 2.63 -15.89
N GLY A 210 9.90 3.11 -14.83
CA GLY A 210 9.38 4.20 -13.97
C GLY A 210 8.31 3.77 -12.98
N LEU A 211 8.24 2.48 -12.64
CA LEU A 211 7.30 1.88 -11.69
C LEU A 211 8.07 1.28 -10.49
N PRO A 212 8.65 2.08 -9.59
CA PRO A 212 9.50 1.59 -8.51
C PRO A 212 8.68 0.91 -7.41
N LEU A 213 8.43 -0.39 -7.54
CA LEU A 213 7.80 -1.21 -6.51
C LEU A 213 8.79 -2.16 -5.86
N GLY A 214 8.75 -2.24 -4.53
CA GLY A 214 9.57 -3.18 -3.76
C GLY A 214 9.01 -4.61 -3.78
N LYS A 215 9.90 -5.59 -3.53
CA LYS A 215 9.57 -7.02 -3.52
C LYS A 215 8.39 -7.39 -2.64
N THR A 216 8.27 -6.75 -1.45
CA THR A 216 7.19 -7.03 -0.51
C THR A 216 5.83 -6.68 -1.12
N THR A 217 5.70 -5.52 -1.76
CA THR A 217 4.46 -5.11 -2.43
C THR A 217 4.12 -6.05 -3.59
N LEU A 218 5.12 -6.44 -4.40
CA LEU A 218 4.94 -7.41 -5.47
C LEU A 218 4.51 -8.79 -4.94
N SER A 219 5.03 -9.22 -3.79
CA SER A 219 4.60 -10.44 -3.11
C SER A 219 3.14 -10.36 -2.69
N TYR A 220 2.71 -9.23 -2.14
CA TYR A 220 1.32 -9.01 -1.76
C TYR A 220 0.37 -9.00 -2.95
N PHE A 221 0.76 -8.36 -4.05
CA PHE A 221 -0.03 -8.37 -5.28
C PHE A 221 -0.15 -9.78 -5.86
N ASN A 222 0.96 -10.52 -5.93
CA ASN A 222 0.94 -11.90 -6.40
C ASN A 222 0.06 -12.80 -5.53
N PHE A 223 0.17 -12.67 -4.19
CA PHE A 223 -0.68 -13.40 -3.26
C PHE A 223 -2.16 -13.09 -3.49
N ALA A 224 -2.52 -11.80 -3.59
CA ALA A 224 -3.90 -11.40 -3.82
C ALA A 224 -4.47 -12.01 -5.09
N VAL A 225 -3.78 -11.90 -6.22
CA VAL A 225 -4.24 -12.41 -7.52
C VAL A 225 -4.33 -13.94 -7.52
N THR A 226 -3.36 -14.63 -6.90
CA THR A 226 -3.29 -16.09 -6.91
C THR A 226 -4.30 -16.73 -5.95
N HIS A 227 -4.52 -16.11 -4.79
CA HIS A 227 -5.25 -16.77 -3.70
C HIS A 227 -6.61 -16.15 -3.38
N LEU A 228 -6.86 -14.87 -3.71
CA LEU A 228 -8.05 -14.14 -3.23
C LEU A 228 -9.07 -13.81 -4.32
N SER A 229 -8.87 -14.24 -5.56
CA SER A 229 -9.78 -13.95 -6.69
C SER A 229 -11.22 -14.42 -6.44
N ALA A 230 -11.41 -15.47 -5.64
CA ALA A 230 -12.72 -16.00 -5.28
C ALA A 230 -13.54 -15.09 -4.34
N LEU A 231 -12.95 -13.99 -3.82
CA LEU A 231 -13.66 -12.92 -3.12
C LEU A 231 -14.57 -12.09 -4.03
N GLY A 232 -14.46 -12.23 -5.36
CA GLY A 232 -15.31 -11.52 -6.32
C GLY A 232 -15.35 -10.01 -6.08
N GLU A 233 -16.54 -9.45 -5.81
CA GLU A 233 -16.71 -8.01 -5.56
C GLU A 233 -16.04 -7.53 -4.26
N ALA A 234 -15.89 -8.41 -3.26
CA ALA A 234 -15.21 -8.05 -2.01
C ALA A 234 -13.70 -7.77 -2.18
N CYS A 235 -13.12 -8.13 -3.34
CA CYS A 235 -11.75 -7.73 -3.69
C CYS A 235 -11.53 -6.21 -3.65
N LYS A 236 -12.60 -5.41 -3.79
CA LYS A 236 -12.54 -3.94 -3.68
C LYS A 236 -12.12 -3.45 -2.29
N SER A 237 -12.33 -4.26 -1.26
CA SER A 237 -11.93 -3.96 0.13
C SER A 237 -10.54 -4.50 0.49
N LEU A 238 -9.82 -5.12 -0.47
CA LEU A 238 -8.46 -5.55 -0.23
C LEU A 238 -7.55 -4.36 -0.03
N SER A 239 -6.69 -4.47 0.98
CA SER A 239 -5.70 -3.48 1.34
C SER A 239 -4.46 -4.16 1.89
N ARG A 240 -3.36 -3.42 2.05
CA ARG A 240 -2.13 -3.98 2.61
C ARG A 240 -2.32 -4.62 3.99
N PRO A 241 -3.04 -4.00 4.97
CA PRO A 241 -3.33 -4.65 6.25
C PRO A 241 -4.03 -6.00 6.10
N VAL A 242 -5.08 -6.08 5.28
CA VAL A 242 -5.82 -7.33 5.02
C VAL A 242 -4.89 -8.42 4.48
N ILE A 243 -4.00 -8.10 3.53
CA ILE A 243 -3.05 -9.08 2.98
C ILE A 243 -2.02 -9.51 4.02
N THR A 244 -1.51 -8.57 4.83
CA THR A 244 -0.52 -8.87 5.87
C THR A 244 -1.07 -9.83 6.92
N GLU A 245 -2.39 -9.81 7.16
CA GLU A 245 -3.06 -10.74 8.07
C GLU A 245 -3.37 -12.10 7.39
N LEU A 246 -3.91 -12.09 6.17
CA LEU A 246 -4.32 -13.31 5.48
C LEU A 246 -3.14 -14.16 4.97
N GLN A 247 -2.10 -13.55 4.40
CA GLN A 247 -1.02 -14.28 3.73
C GLN A 247 -0.28 -15.25 4.65
N PRO A 248 0.13 -14.88 5.88
CA PRO A 248 0.78 -15.82 6.78
C PRO A 248 -0.13 -16.99 7.20
N ALA A 249 -1.44 -16.71 7.38
CA ALA A 249 -2.40 -17.74 7.73
C ALA A 249 -2.59 -18.75 6.58
N PHE A 250 -2.73 -18.27 5.35
CA PHE A 250 -2.83 -19.12 4.16
C PHE A 250 -1.59 -20.00 3.98
N ASN A 251 -0.39 -19.42 4.11
CA ASN A 251 0.86 -20.18 4.05
C ASN A 251 0.92 -21.27 5.12
N ALA A 252 0.43 -21.00 6.33
CA ALA A 252 0.38 -21.99 7.42
C ALA A 252 -0.62 -23.12 7.10
N PHE A 253 -1.81 -22.81 6.59
CA PHE A 253 -2.78 -23.82 6.18
C PHE A 253 -2.27 -24.70 5.03
N GLU A 254 -1.60 -24.13 4.04
CA GLU A 254 -0.97 -24.89 2.96
C GLU A 254 0.10 -25.85 3.50
N ARG A 255 0.93 -25.40 4.46
CA ARG A 255 1.95 -26.25 5.10
C ARG A 255 1.29 -27.41 5.87
N LEU A 256 0.23 -27.14 6.65
CA LEU A 256 -0.50 -28.17 7.39
C LEU A 256 -1.13 -29.21 6.47
N LEU A 257 -1.80 -28.79 5.41
CA LEU A 257 -2.41 -29.71 4.44
C LEU A 257 -1.37 -30.48 3.63
N LYS A 258 -0.23 -29.87 3.31
CA LYS A 258 0.89 -30.54 2.65
C LYS A 258 1.48 -31.63 3.53
N HIS A 259 1.59 -31.42 4.83
CA HIS A 259 2.08 -32.40 5.80
C HIS A 259 1.26 -33.69 5.80
N ILE A 260 -0.08 -33.58 5.70
CA ILE A 260 -0.98 -34.73 5.62
C ILE A 260 -1.25 -35.18 4.18
N GLN A 261 -0.49 -34.70 3.20
CA GLN A 261 -0.60 -35.02 1.76
C GLN A 261 -1.98 -34.66 1.14
N GLN A 262 -2.70 -33.69 1.69
CA GLN A 262 -4.00 -33.21 1.22
C GLN A 262 -3.97 -31.79 0.64
N ILE A 263 -2.84 -31.35 0.14
CA ILE A 263 -2.68 -30.00 -0.44
C ILE A 263 -3.63 -29.75 -1.62
N GLN A 264 -4.06 -30.79 -2.33
CA GLN A 264 -4.99 -30.72 -3.47
C GLN A 264 -6.38 -30.22 -3.04
N ALA A 265 -6.75 -30.38 -1.77
CA ALA A 265 -8.01 -29.88 -1.25
C ALA A 265 -7.99 -28.37 -0.97
N TRP A 266 -6.79 -27.76 -0.88
CA TRP A 266 -6.64 -26.36 -0.49
C TRP A 266 -7.37 -25.37 -1.39
N PRO A 267 -7.25 -25.40 -2.74
CA PRO A 267 -7.94 -24.45 -3.58
C PRO A 267 -9.47 -24.45 -3.38
N GLU A 268 -10.06 -25.64 -3.26
CA GLU A 268 -11.51 -25.76 -3.06
C GLU A 268 -11.96 -25.24 -1.70
N LEU A 269 -11.27 -25.62 -0.62
CA LEU A 269 -11.57 -25.15 0.74
C LEU A 269 -11.46 -23.62 0.83
N ARG A 270 -10.37 -23.10 0.32
CA ARG A 270 -10.09 -21.66 0.26
C ARG A 270 -11.21 -20.93 -0.50
N ASP A 271 -11.52 -21.35 -1.70
CA ASP A 271 -12.48 -20.68 -2.57
C ASP A 271 -13.91 -20.75 -2.01
N GLN A 272 -14.27 -21.83 -1.33
CA GLN A 272 -15.57 -21.95 -0.63
C GLN A 272 -15.68 -20.92 0.50
N VAL A 273 -14.63 -20.77 1.31
CA VAL A 273 -14.60 -19.80 2.40
C VAL A 273 -14.60 -18.36 1.85
N LEU A 274 -13.82 -18.07 0.81
CA LEU A 274 -13.77 -16.74 0.20
C LEU A 274 -15.12 -16.34 -0.43
N LYS A 275 -15.84 -17.25 -1.07
CA LYS A 275 -17.20 -16.99 -1.59
C LYS A 275 -18.20 -16.69 -0.48
N ARG A 276 -18.09 -17.33 0.68
CA ARG A 276 -18.91 -16.99 1.86
C ARG A 276 -18.57 -15.59 2.38
N ALA A 277 -17.29 -15.25 2.40
CA ALA A 277 -16.85 -13.91 2.78
C ALA A 277 -17.35 -12.84 1.80
N GLU A 278 -17.36 -13.10 0.48
CA GLU A 278 -17.99 -12.23 -0.51
C GLU A 278 -19.48 -12.03 -0.23
N HIS A 279 -20.20 -13.12 0.03
CA HIS A 279 -21.64 -13.04 0.33
C HIS A 279 -21.90 -12.20 1.59
N SER A 280 -21.09 -12.36 2.64
CA SER A 280 -21.17 -11.50 3.84
C SER A 280 -20.86 -10.03 3.51
N TRP A 281 -19.82 -9.78 2.70
CA TRP A 281 -19.44 -8.45 2.27
C TRP A 281 -20.53 -7.72 1.48
N LEU A 282 -21.31 -8.42 0.67
CA LEU A 282 -22.42 -7.82 -0.09
C LEU A 282 -23.45 -7.14 0.83
N SER A 283 -23.64 -7.66 2.03
CA SER A 283 -24.56 -7.09 3.03
C SER A 283 -23.89 -6.07 3.98
N THR A 284 -22.66 -6.33 4.40
CA THR A 284 -21.97 -5.52 5.43
C THR A 284 -21.04 -4.45 4.84
N ARG A 285 -20.59 -4.63 3.60
CA ARG A 285 -19.53 -3.82 2.95
C ARG A 285 -18.20 -3.83 3.69
N ALA A 286 -18.04 -4.76 4.63
CA ALA A 286 -16.82 -4.95 5.41
C ALA A 286 -16.22 -6.33 5.15
N LEU A 287 -14.92 -6.39 4.88
CA LEU A 287 -14.15 -7.64 4.81
C LEU A 287 -13.38 -7.79 6.11
N GLU A 288 -13.73 -8.82 6.89
CA GLU A 288 -13.10 -9.12 8.17
C GLU A 288 -12.11 -10.30 8.00
N PRO A 289 -10.78 -10.05 7.93
CA PRO A 289 -9.79 -11.11 7.73
C PRO A 289 -9.81 -12.17 8.82
N GLY A 290 -10.02 -11.76 10.08
CA GLY A 290 -10.12 -12.69 11.21
C GLY A 290 -11.22 -13.73 11.03
N ARG A 291 -12.40 -13.34 10.51
CA ARG A 291 -13.48 -14.28 10.21
C ARG A 291 -13.15 -15.24 9.07
N VAL A 292 -12.43 -14.76 8.06
CA VAL A 292 -11.96 -15.62 6.97
C VAL A 292 -11.00 -16.67 7.51
N ILE A 293 -10.07 -16.28 8.38
CA ILE A 293 -9.11 -17.18 9.02
C ILE A 293 -9.85 -18.20 9.90
N GLU A 294 -10.81 -17.78 10.71
CA GLU A 294 -11.59 -18.66 11.57
C GLU A 294 -12.37 -19.71 10.76
N GLN A 295 -13.01 -19.31 9.68
CA GLN A 295 -13.70 -20.24 8.79
C GLN A 295 -12.75 -21.24 8.13
N LEU A 296 -11.53 -20.80 7.78
CA LEU A 296 -10.48 -21.67 7.26
C LEU A 296 -9.97 -22.63 8.35
N GLU A 297 -9.83 -22.19 9.60
CA GLU A 297 -9.48 -23.07 10.74
C GLU A 297 -10.47 -24.23 10.86
N HIS A 298 -11.78 -23.95 10.81
CA HIS A 298 -12.82 -24.97 10.82
C HIS A 298 -12.75 -25.94 9.62
N ALA A 299 -12.57 -25.40 8.42
CA ALA A 299 -12.50 -26.21 7.21
C ALA A 299 -11.25 -27.11 7.17
N VAL A 300 -10.12 -26.59 7.62
CA VAL A 300 -8.84 -27.32 7.67
C VAL A 300 -8.85 -28.33 8.82
N ALA A 301 -9.40 -27.99 9.99
CA ALA A 301 -9.56 -28.93 11.13
C ALA A 301 -10.29 -30.21 10.70
N THR A 302 -11.37 -30.08 9.94
CA THR A 302 -12.12 -31.21 9.38
C THR A 302 -11.23 -32.11 8.49
N LYS A 303 -10.32 -31.51 7.70
CA LYS A 303 -9.39 -32.27 6.84
C LYS A 303 -8.25 -32.89 7.62
N LEU A 304 -7.77 -32.22 8.67
CA LEU A 304 -6.74 -32.75 9.56
C LEU A 304 -7.28 -33.89 10.46
N GLY A 305 -8.61 -33.97 10.69
CA GLY A 305 -9.21 -34.86 11.69
C GLY A 305 -8.91 -34.41 13.13
N GLU A 306 -8.66 -33.11 13.33
CA GLU A 306 -8.26 -32.51 14.60
C GLU A 306 -9.31 -31.50 15.08
N THR A 307 -9.19 -31.02 16.33
CA THR A 307 -10.04 -29.95 16.85
C THR A 307 -9.67 -28.59 16.23
N VAL A 308 -10.62 -27.65 16.24
CA VAL A 308 -10.39 -26.28 15.75
C VAL A 308 -9.34 -25.58 16.61
N GLU A 309 -9.36 -25.79 17.93
CA GLU A 309 -8.37 -25.21 18.85
C GLU A 309 -6.95 -25.69 18.51
N LEU A 310 -6.78 -26.98 18.27
CA LEU A 310 -5.48 -27.54 17.88
C LEU A 310 -5.04 -26.98 16.52
N THR A 311 -5.96 -26.90 15.56
CA THR A 311 -5.67 -26.35 14.23
C THR A 311 -5.28 -24.87 14.31
N ARG A 312 -5.96 -24.08 15.15
CA ARG A 312 -5.63 -22.68 15.42
C ARG A 312 -4.22 -22.55 16.00
N LEU A 313 -3.92 -23.33 17.02
CA LEU A 313 -2.61 -23.31 17.66
C LEU A 313 -1.50 -23.77 16.70
N ALA A 314 -1.74 -24.85 15.95
CA ALA A 314 -0.79 -25.34 14.94
C ALA A 314 -0.54 -24.27 13.85
N ARG A 315 -1.59 -23.57 13.39
CA ARG A 315 -1.43 -22.44 12.46
C ARG A 315 -0.57 -21.33 13.07
N GLN A 316 -0.83 -20.93 14.32
CA GLN A 316 -0.05 -19.89 15.01
C GLN A 316 1.41 -20.28 15.15
N LEU A 317 1.70 -21.51 15.56
CA LEU A 317 3.05 -22.05 15.64
C LEU A 317 3.74 -22.07 14.28
N CYS A 318 3.04 -22.48 13.22
CA CYS A 318 3.55 -22.43 11.84
C CYS A 318 3.89 -21.01 11.36
N GLN A 319 3.17 -20.00 11.82
CA GLN A 319 3.44 -18.60 11.52
C GLN A 319 4.66 -18.06 12.29
N GLN A 320 4.78 -18.45 13.57
CA GLN A 320 5.91 -18.04 14.42
C GLN A 320 7.22 -18.73 14.02
N HIS A 321 7.13 -19.96 13.53
CA HIS A 321 8.27 -20.81 13.19
C HIS A 321 8.22 -21.28 11.73
N PRO A 322 8.41 -20.38 10.74
CA PRO A 322 8.23 -20.72 9.32
C PRO A 322 9.23 -21.75 8.79
N GLY A 323 10.37 -21.93 9.46
CA GLY A 323 11.43 -22.89 9.06
C GLY A 323 11.40 -24.24 9.78
N GLU A 324 10.53 -24.41 10.80
CA GLU A 324 10.49 -25.64 11.59
C GLU A 324 9.64 -26.74 10.95
N ASP A 325 9.92 -27.99 11.35
CA ASP A 325 9.17 -29.15 10.88
C ASP A 325 7.73 -29.15 11.42
N ILE A 326 6.78 -29.41 10.51
CA ILE A 326 5.35 -29.40 10.84
C ILE A 326 4.97 -30.50 11.84
N ALA A 327 5.61 -31.67 11.78
CA ALA A 327 5.33 -32.76 12.72
C ALA A 327 5.66 -32.33 14.15
N GLY A 328 6.79 -31.65 14.35
CA GLY A 328 7.18 -31.08 15.66
C GLY A 328 6.21 -30.02 16.15
N LEU A 329 5.80 -29.08 15.27
CA LEU A 329 4.83 -28.05 15.61
C LEU A 329 3.44 -28.61 15.93
N MET A 330 2.99 -29.63 15.22
CA MET A 330 1.74 -30.35 15.52
C MET A 330 1.81 -31.10 16.86
N ALA A 331 2.94 -31.76 17.16
CA ALA A 331 3.13 -32.41 18.46
C ALA A 331 3.11 -31.38 19.61
N GLN A 332 3.75 -30.22 19.43
CA GLN A 332 3.72 -29.13 20.39
C GLN A 332 2.29 -28.57 20.58
N ALA A 333 1.53 -28.40 19.50
CA ALA A 333 0.14 -27.97 19.56
C ALA A 333 -0.72 -28.97 20.36
N ARG A 334 -0.56 -30.28 20.14
CA ARG A 334 -1.28 -31.33 20.89
C ARG A 334 -0.97 -31.27 22.37
N LEU A 335 0.32 -31.14 22.75
CA LEU A 335 0.71 -31.03 24.15
C LEU A 335 0.10 -29.82 24.88
N GLN A 336 -0.14 -28.72 24.14
CA GLN A 336 -0.76 -27.52 24.69
C GLN A 336 -2.30 -27.59 24.74
N THR A 337 -2.92 -28.44 23.92
CA THR A 337 -4.37 -28.62 23.88
C THR A 337 -4.87 -29.79 24.73
N GLU A 338 -4.00 -30.73 25.15
CA GLU A 338 -4.37 -31.78 26.07
C GLU A 338 -4.66 -31.18 27.45
N PRO A 339 -5.84 -31.40 28.06
CA PRO A 339 -6.07 -31.03 29.44
C PRO A 339 -5.05 -31.79 30.30
N ALA A 340 -4.36 -31.07 31.19
CA ALA A 340 -3.42 -31.66 32.12
C ALA A 340 -4.08 -32.88 32.77
N SER A 341 -3.66 -34.08 32.37
CA SER A 341 -4.13 -35.33 32.98
C SER A 341 -3.86 -35.27 34.47
N THR A 342 -4.91 -35.23 35.25
CA THR A 342 -4.87 -35.38 36.70
C THR A 342 -4.03 -36.62 37.00
N PRO A 343 -2.99 -36.56 37.84
CA PRO A 343 -2.23 -37.73 38.21
C PRO A 343 -3.21 -38.77 38.80
N PRO A 344 -3.09 -40.06 38.47
CA PRO A 344 -3.96 -41.09 39.04
C PRO A 344 -3.82 -41.08 40.56
N LEU A 345 -4.94 -40.98 41.27
CA LEU A 345 -5.05 -41.14 42.69
C LEU A 345 -4.42 -42.50 43.07
N PRO A 346 -3.53 -42.56 44.09
CA PRO A 346 -3.01 -43.84 44.55
C PRO A 346 -4.17 -44.70 45.13
N PRO A 347 -4.10 -46.05 44.94
CA PRO A 347 -5.16 -46.94 45.40
C PRO A 347 -5.32 -46.87 46.93
N PRO A 348 -6.56 -47.03 47.47
CA PRO A 348 -6.79 -46.97 48.90
C PRO A 348 -6.20 -48.20 49.55
N ASN A 349 -5.21 -48.03 50.44
CA ASN A 349 -4.77 -49.07 51.36
C ASN A 349 -5.76 -49.20 52.51
N ALA A 350 -6.13 -50.48 52.78
CA ALA A 350 -7.06 -50.89 53.79
C ALA A 350 -6.48 -50.71 55.20
N ALA A 351 -7.36 -50.26 56.05
CA ALA A 351 -7.51 -50.44 57.50
C ALA A 351 -6.31 -50.89 58.34
N GLU A 352 -6.01 -50.11 59.37
CA GLU A 352 -5.92 -50.67 60.70
C GLU A 352 -6.33 -49.64 61.77
N THR A 353 -7.25 -50.05 62.57
CA THR A 353 -7.79 -49.45 63.80
C THR A 353 -6.75 -49.37 64.92
N SER A 354 -6.63 -48.22 65.58
CA SER A 354 -6.43 -48.26 67.07
C SER A 354 -6.81 -46.92 67.73
N VAL A 355 -7.49 -47.10 68.83
CA VAL A 355 -8.11 -46.20 69.79
C VAL A 355 -7.05 -45.39 70.55
N GLY A 356 -7.37 -44.09 70.84
CA GLY A 356 -6.85 -43.58 72.13
C GLY A 356 -6.51 -42.09 72.24
N LYS A 357 -7.47 -41.34 72.82
CA LYS A 357 -7.34 -40.23 73.81
C LYS A 357 -6.66 -38.89 73.47
N LYS A 358 -7.55 -37.93 73.59
CA LYS A 358 -7.46 -36.60 74.28
C LYS A 358 -6.21 -35.73 74.14
N GLY A 359 -6.47 -34.51 73.69
CA GLY A 359 -5.93 -33.35 74.39
C GLY A 359 -5.38 -32.23 73.48
N ASN A 360 -6.04 -31.10 73.64
CA ASN A 360 -5.58 -29.73 73.49
C ASN A 360 -5.58 -29.10 72.12
N ALA A 361 -6.40 -28.08 72.06
CA ALA A 361 -6.42 -26.97 71.12
C ALA A 361 -5.04 -26.32 71.00
N THR A 362 -4.58 -26.16 69.79
CA THR A 362 -3.62 -25.13 69.48
C THR A 362 -3.93 -24.66 68.07
N GLU A 363 -3.99 -23.36 67.92
CA GLU A 363 -4.30 -22.52 66.82
C GLU A 363 -3.88 -23.03 65.43
N ARG A 364 -4.85 -23.05 64.48
CA ARG A 364 -4.58 -23.11 63.04
C ARG A 364 -3.99 -21.78 62.63
N THR A 365 -2.71 -21.74 62.38
CA THR A 365 -2.09 -20.76 61.53
C THR A 365 -2.51 -21.11 60.10
N GLU A 366 -3.41 -20.36 59.56
CA GLU A 366 -3.71 -20.32 58.13
C GLU A 366 -2.45 -19.86 57.38
N ASN A 367 -1.95 -20.73 56.55
CA ASN A 367 -0.92 -20.37 55.57
C ASN A 367 -1.61 -19.51 54.48
N PRO A 368 -1.25 -18.23 54.29
CA PRO A 368 -1.85 -17.43 53.23
C PRO A 368 -1.37 -18.01 51.91
N GLY A 369 -2.32 -18.36 51.04
CA GLY A 369 -2.10 -18.62 49.61
C GLY A 369 -1.37 -17.45 48.98
N PRO A 370 -0.76 -17.63 47.76
CA PRO A 370 -0.01 -16.58 47.13
C PRO A 370 -0.89 -15.35 46.98
N ALA A 371 -0.47 -14.25 47.58
CA ALA A 371 -1.13 -12.96 47.52
C ALA A 371 -1.24 -12.55 46.06
N MET A 372 -2.45 -12.27 45.59
CA MET A 372 -2.66 -11.49 44.38
C MET A 372 -1.84 -10.20 44.52
N PRO A 373 -1.10 -9.77 43.46
CA PRO A 373 -0.37 -8.52 43.53
C PRO A 373 -1.36 -7.39 43.85
N GLU A 374 -1.07 -6.61 44.87
CA GLU A 374 -1.82 -5.41 45.23
C GLU A 374 -1.97 -4.53 43.96
N GLN A 375 -3.21 -4.29 43.57
CA GLN A 375 -3.50 -3.39 42.43
C GLN A 375 -3.11 -1.97 42.84
N LYS A 376 -2.03 -1.45 42.25
CA LYS A 376 -1.63 -0.05 42.45
C LYS A 376 -2.80 0.89 42.07
N PRO A 377 -3.04 1.95 42.84
CA PRO A 377 -4.08 2.95 42.49
C PRO A 377 -3.82 3.56 41.09
N LYS A 378 -4.89 3.82 40.36
CA LYS A 378 -4.84 4.36 38.98
C LYS A 378 -3.93 5.59 38.84
N THR A 379 -3.94 6.47 39.84
CA THR A 379 -3.15 7.70 39.88
C THR A 379 -1.65 7.43 39.96
N GLU A 380 -1.25 6.44 40.73
CA GLU A 380 0.16 6.03 40.85
C GLU A 380 0.69 5.42 39.54
N LEU A 381 -0.15 4.63 38.84
CA LEU A 381 0.22 4.07 37.54
C LEU A 381 0.45 5.18 36.49
N ILE A 382 -0.37 6.22 36.47
CA ILE A 382 -0.21 7.36 35.55
C ILE A 382 1.08 8.12 35.88
N ASP A 383 1.34 8.41 37.15
CA ASP A 383 2.56 9.10 37.58
C ASP A 383 3.83 8.27 37.22
N GLU A 384 3.76 6.96 37.37
CA GLU A 384 4.84 6.04 36.97
C GLU A 384 5.05 6.01 35.43
N ILE A 385 3.95 6.00 34.65
CA ILE A 385 3.99 6.10 33.19
C ILE A 385 4.63 7.42 32.75
N GLN A 386 4.23 8.55 33.35
CA GLN A 386 4.78 9.87 33.04
C GLN A 386 6.28 9.94 33.35
N ASN A 387 6.72 9.35 34.47
CA ASN A 387 8.14 9.27 34.83
C ASN A 387 8.94 8.43 33.83
N LEU A 388 8.42 7.28 33.41
CA LEU A 388 9.08 6.41 32.43
C LEU A 388 9.09 7.05 31.03
N ALA A 389 7.99 7.66 30.59
CA ALA A 389 7.92 8.39 29.33
C ALA A 389 8.94 9.54 29.30
N THR A 390 9.05 10.31 30.39
CA THR A 390 10.04 11.39 30.54
C THR A 390 11.48 10.84 30.49
N ARG A 391 11.75 9.75 31.19
CA ARG A 391 13.06 9.11 31.19
C ARG A 391 13.42 8.58 29.80
N PHE A 392 12.49 7.94 29.13
CA PHE A 392 12.67 7.44 27.77
C PHE A 392 12.93 8.59 26.79
N ALA A 393 12.10 9.64 26.83
CA ALA A 393 12.24 10.81 25.97
C ALA A 393 13.59 11.51 26.16
N ARG A 394 14.12 11.59 27.38
CA ARG A 394 15.47 12.12 27.64
C ARG A 394 16.58 11.25 27.05
N LEU A 395 16.45 9.92 27.17
CA LEU A 395 17.44 8.97 26.61
C LEU A 395 17.42 8.92 25.08
N THR A 396 16.37 9.44 24.45
CA THR A 396 16.18 9.48 23.01
C THR A 396 16.15 10.90 22.44
N GLU A 397 16.52 11.89 23.25
CA GLU A 397 16.60 13.32 22.83
C GLU A 397 15.28 13.87 22.23
N SER A 398 14.12 13.29 22.65
CA SER A 398 12.79 13.71 22.19
C SER A 398 11.93 14.38 23.27
N ALA A 399 12.56 14.83 24.37
CA ALA A 399 11.89 15.35 25.56
C ALA A 399 11.17 16.69 25.31
N ASP A 400 11.63 17.48 24.37
CA ASP A 400 11.00 18.75 23.95
C ASP A 400 9.61 18.53 23.31
N CYS A 401 9.43 17.39 22.65
CA CYS A 401 8.15 17.01 22.03
C CYS A 401 7.17 16.35 23.01
N LEU A 402 7.61 15.92 24.19
CA LEU A 402 6.76 15.20 25.13
C LEU A 402 5.86 16.16 25.93
N ARG A 403 4.57 15.87 25.98
CA ARG A 403 3.58 16.60 26.80
C ARG A 403 2.93 15.63 27.79
N LEU A 404 2.96 15.97 29.08
CA LEU A 404 2.38 15.20 30.15
C LEU A 404 1.03 15.79 30.56
N THR A 405 -0.01 14.97 30.55
CA THR A 405 -1.35 15.38 31.00
C THR A 405 -2.11 14.18 31.55
N LYS A 406 -2.72 14.32 32.73
CA LYS A 406 -3.50 13.26 33.37
C LYS A 406 -4.84 13.00 32.67
N ASP A 407 -5.31 13.94 31.88
CA ASP A 407 -6.57 13.83 31.14
C ASP A 407 -6.45 12.97 29.88
N TRP A 408 -5.23 12.75 29.38
CA TRP A 408 -4.98 11.88 28.23
C TRP A 408 -4.97 10.39 28.66
N PRO A 409 -5.46 9.46 27.82
CA PRO A 409 -5.60 8.04 28.20
C PRO A 409 -4.36 7.42 28.82
N THR A 410 -3.20 7.65 28.22
CA THR A 410 -1.91 7.13 28.65
C THR A 410 -1.14 8.05 29.61
N GLY A 411 -1.64 9.26 29.84
CA GLY A 411 -0.95 10.25 30.68
C GLY A 411 0.05 11.12 29.92
N PHE A 412 0.26 10.92 28.61
CA PHE A 412 1.17 11.72 27.78
C PHE A 412 0.82 11.62 26.29
N TYR A 413 1.30 12.59 25.51
CA TYR A 413 1.30 12.58 24.04
C TYR A 413 2.53 13.29 23.49
N MET A 414 2.78 13.17 22.18
CA MET A 414 3.92 13.79 21.51
C MET A 414 3.45 14.96 20.63
N GLU A 415 4.15 16.09 20.74
CA GLU A 415 3.98 17.24 19.85
C GLU A 415 4.96 17.15 18.66
N VAL A 416 4.66 17.91 17.61
CA VAL A 416 5.61 18.18 16.53
C VAL A 416 6.75 19.04 17.10
N PRO A 417 8.01 18.85 16.66
CA PRO A 417 9.12 19.68 17.12
C PRO A 417 8.87 21.18 16.97
N GLU A 418 9.30 21.97 17.95
CA GLU A 418 9.20 23.42 17.88
C GLU A 418 10.02 23.97 16.69
N ASN A 419 9.52 25.01 16.04
CA ASN A 419 10.11 25.68 14.88
C ASN A 419 10.21 24.83 13.60
N ASP A 420 9.41 23.77 13.48
CA ASP A 420 9.42 22.85 12.32
C ASP A 420 10.81 22.25 12.02
N GLU A 421 11.65 22.09 13.06
CA GLU A 421 12.94 21.43 12.90
C GLU A 421 12.77 19.95 12.59
N PRO A 422 13.35 19.44 11.50
CA PRO A 422 13.27 18.02 11.16
C PRO A 422 13.83 17.15 12.30
N ILE A 423 13.14 16.05 12.58
CA ILE A 423 13.72 14.99 13.40
C ILE A 423 14.80 14.33 12.57
N ASP A 424 16.05 14.71 12.82
CA ASP A 424 17.20 14.34 12.00
C ASP A 424 17.36 12.82 11.92
N LEU A 425 17.44 12.30 10.69
CA LEU A 425 17.66 10.89 10.39
C LEU A 425 19.16 10.53 10.34
N THR A 426 20.04 11.49 10.58
CA THR A 426 21.49 11.26 10.67
C THR A 426 21.85 10.39 11.87
N GLU A 427 23.09 9.87 11.94
CA GLU A 427 23.53 8.99 13.04
C GLU A 427 23.26 9.58 14.42
N ASN A 428 23.35 10.90 14.60
CA ASN A 428 23.07 11.59 15.87
C ASN A 428 21.56 11.81 16.11
N GLY A 429 20.73 11.91 15.07
CA GLY A 429 19.29 12.10 15.15
C GLY A 429 18.46 10.80 15.17
N ALA A 430 19.10 9.66 14.91
CA ALA A 430 18.41 8.37 14.88
C ALA A 430 17.70 8.04 16.19
N ASP A 431 18.27 8.41 17.34
CA ASP A 431 17.67 8.19 18.65
C ASP A 431 16.44 9.07 18.87
N ARG A 432 16.46 10.33 18.41
CA ARG A 432 15.34 11.26 18.49
C ARG A 432 14.17 10.80 17.62
N TYR A 433 14.43 10.37 16.39
CA TYR A 433 13.44 9.80 15.49
C TYR A 433 12.76 8.56 16.12
N PHE A 434 13.54 7.59 16.60
CA PHE A 434 13.00 6.41 17.27
C PHE A 434 12.23 6.79 18.54
N GLY A 435 12.74 7.71 19.34
CA GLY A 435 12.12 8.17 20.57
C GLY A 435 10.74 8.77 20.32
N TRP A 436 10.63 9.66 19.36
CA TRP A 436 9.37 10.30 18.99
C TRP A 436 8.33 9.26 18.54
N TRP A 437 8.68 8.43 17.55
CA TRP A 437 7.74 7.44 17.00
C TRP A 437 7.35 6.35 18.01
N MET A 438 8.28 5.88 18.83
CA MET A 438 7.99 4.86 19.83
C MET A 438 7.04 5.39 20.92
N LEU A 439 7.18 6.63 21.36
CA LEU A 439 6.24 7.26 22.30
C LEU A 439 4.90 7.57 21.64
N ALA A 440 4.89 8.10 20.41
CA ALA A 440 3.66 8.37 19.68
C ALA A 440 2.81 7.11 19.46
N MET A 441 3.44 5.96 19.17
CA MET A 441 2.74 4.67 19.07
C MET A 441 2.09 4.21 20.38
N LEU A 442 2.67 4.55 21.54
CA LEU A 442 2.13 4.18 22.86
C LEU A 442 1.10 5.16 23.38
N SER A 443 1.06 6.39 22.87
CA SER A 443 0.26 7.48 23.40
C SER A 443 -1.22 7.46 22.97
N GLU A 444 -1.64 6.60 22.04
CA GLU A 444 -2.97 6.56 21.40
C GLU A 444 -3.22 7.70 20.37
N GLN A 445 -2.34 8.70 20.26
CA GLN A 445 -2.56 9.86 19.38
C GLN A 445 -2.59 9.54 17.88
N LEU A 446 -2.01 8.41 17.47
CA LEU A 446 -2.00 7.98 16.07
C LEU A 446 -3.32 7.31 15.65
N ASP A 447 -4.18 6.96 16.62
CA ASP A 447 -5.53 6.49 16.35
C ASP A 447 -6.44 7.70 16.06
N GLY A 448 -7.02 7.75 14.87
CA GLY A 448 -7.92 8.83 14.42
C GLY A 448 -9.12 9.05 15.33
N ALA A 449 -9.54 8.02 16.09
CA ALA A 449 -10.61 8.15 17.07
C ALA A 449 -10.27 9.12 18.22
N TRP A 450 -8.99 9.29 18.56
CA TRP A 450 -8.53 10.18 19.62
C TRP A 450 -8.17 11.59 19.16
N SER A 451 -8.06 11.83 17.87
CA SER A 451 -7.63 13.13 17.33
C SER A 451 -8.50 14.29 17.77
N GLY A 452 -9.82 14.07 17.91
CA GLY A 452 -10.78 15.05 18.42
C GLY A 452 -10.64 15.38 19.90
N SER A 453 -10.09 14.48 20.70
CA SER A 453 -9.95 14.59 22.16
C SER A 453 -8.64 15.24 22.60
N MET A 454 -7.69 15.48 21.70
CA MET A 454 -6.44 16.18 22.02
C MET A 454 -6.69 17.65 22.40
N PRO A 455 -5.85 18.25 23.26
CA PRO A 455 -5.91 19.68 23.60
C PRO A 455 -5.94 20.55 22.33
N ALA A 456 -6.72 21.65 22.37
CA ALA A 456 -6.91 22.49 21.18
C ALA A 456 -5.62 23.20 20.74
N GLU A 457 -4.71 23.43 21.68
CA GLU A 457 -3.40 24.02 21.49
C GLU A 457 -2.34 23.05 20.95
N SER A 458 -2.63 21.73 20.92
CA SER A 458 -1.70 20.73 20.41
C SER A 458 -1.36 20.98 18.94
N THR A 459 -0.08 21.07 18.62
CA THR A 459 0.43 21.23 17.25
C THR A 459 0.04 20.03 16.38
N TRP A 460 0.05 18.82 16.95
CA TRP A 460 -0.44 17.62 16.28
C TRP A 460 -1.91 17.72 15.89
N ARG A 461 -2.77 18.17 16.83
CA ARG A 461 -4.20 18.40 16.53
C ARG A 461 -4.43 19.50 15.51
N GLN A 462 -3.64 20.56 15.54
CA GLN A 462 -3.71 21.64 14.56
C GLN A 462 -3.33 21.17 13.17
N ALA A 463 -2.26 20.38 13.04
CA ALA A 463 -1.85 19.76 11.78
C ALA A 463 -2.95 18.87 11.19
N GLN A 464 -3.61 18.06 12.01
CA GLN A 464 -4.74 17.22 11.57
C GLN A 464 -5.98 18.01 11.15
N ARG A 465 -6.27 19.16 11.82
CA ARG A 465 -7.42 20.00 11.46
C ARG A 465 -7.23 20.75 10.15
N GLN A 466 -6.02 21.07 9.78
CA GLN A 466 -5.70 21.68 8.50
C GLN A 466 -5.97 20.72 7.31
N GLU A 467 -5.96 19.41 7.54
CA GLU A 467 -6.36 18.41 6.52
C GLU A 467 -7.84 18.50 6.12
N HIS A 468 -8.75 18.86 7.03
CA HIS A 468 -10.19 18.93 6.75
C HIS A 468 -10.62 20.24 6.07
N GLY A 469 -9.71 21.19 5.86
CA GLY A 469 -9.97 22.49 5.28
C GLY A 469 -8.89 22.93 4.28
N ARG A 470 -8.88 22.42 3.08
CA ARG A 470 -8.16 22.89 1.87
C ARG A 470 -6.68 22.60 1.70
N ASP A 471 -5.94 22.10 2.69
CA ASP A 471 -4.55 21.70 2.49
C ASP A 471 -4.31 20.28 2.99
N GLU A 472 -4.66 19.31 2.18
CA GLU A 472 -4.26 17.89 2.25
C GLU A 472 -2.73 17.70 2.38
N PHE A 473 -1.99 18.80 2.22
CA PHE A 473 -0.53 18.86 2.23
C PHE A 473 0.09 19.05 3.63
N ALA A 474 -0.62 19.51 4.65
CA ALA A 474 0.04 19.91 5.90
C ALA A 474 0.55 18.69 6.71
N LEU A 475 -0.29 17.68 6.98
CA LEU A 475 0.15 16.49 7.72
C LEU A 475 1.15 15.68 6.88
N GLN A 476 0.91 15.51 5.58
CA GLN A 476 1.84 14.85 4.67
C GLN A 476 3.18 15.59 4.62
N HIS A 477 3.16 16.91 4.60
CA HIS A 477 4.36 17.74 4.64
C HIS A 477 5.13 17.54 5.96
N TYR A 478 4.45 17.52 7.11
CA TYR A 478 5.07 17.22 8.40
C TYR A 478 5.68 15.82 8.43
N MET A 479 4.97 14.82 7.90
CA MET A 479 5.47 13.45 7.80
C MET A 479 6.70 13.35 6.89
N ASP A 480 6.68 14.05 5.76
CA ASP A 480 7.75 13.95 4.75
C ASP A 480 9.00 14.77 5.14
N THR A 481 8.82 15.90 5.82
CA THR A 481 9.91 16.87 6.03
C THR A 481 10.40 16.97 7.47
N ILE A 482 9.55 16.70 8.46
CA ILE A 482 9.85 16.94 9.88
C ILE A 482 9.91 15.63 10.67
N LEU A 483 8.87 14.82 10.61
CA LEU A 483 8.77 13.61 11.41
C LEU A 483 9.37 12.37 10.74
N GLY A 484 9.50 12.39 9.42
CA GLY A 484 9.85 11.21 8.64
C GLY A 484 8.73 10.16 8.62
N MET A 485 8.93 9.09 7.87
CA MET A 485 7.98 7.98 7.80
C MET A 485 7.94 7.19 9.12
N PRO A 486 6.78 6.61 9.52
CA PRO A 486 6.70 5.76 10.70
C PRO A 486 7.74 4.64 10.69
N ILE A 487 8.23 4.27 11.89
CA ILE A 487 9.23 3.20 12.04
C ILE A 487 8.69 1.91 11.44
N ASP A 488 9.44 1.32 10.50
CA ASP A 488 9.09 0.02 9.96
C ASP A 488 9.36 -1.10 10.99
N PRO A 489 8.63 -2.24 10.91
CA PRO A 489 8.75 -3.31 11.90
C PRO A 489 10.16 -3.91 12.03
N LEU A 490 10.95 -3.90 10.93
CA LEU A 490 12.31 -4.43 10.95
C LEU A 490 13.26 -3.51 11.73
N SER A 491 13.16 -2.21 11.49
CA SER A 491 13.94 -1.19 12.21
C SER A 491 13.56 -1.16 13.68
N LEU A 492 12.26 -1.26 14.01
CA LEU A 492 11.80 -1.40 15.39
C LEU A 492 12.36 -2.67 16.06
N GLY A 493 12.30 -3.82 15.37
CA GLY A 493 12.85 -5.08 15.88
C GLY A 493 14.36 -4.99 16.13
N LYS A 494 15.13 -4.40 15.22
CA LYS A 494 16.57 -4.17 15.42
C LYS A 494 16.84 -3.26 16.61
N ARG A 495 16.06 -2.19 16.77
CA ARG A 495 16.19 -1.28 17.89
C ARG A 495 15.91 -1.97 19.23
N LEU A 496 14.84 -2.74 19.32
CA LEU A 496 14.48 -3.50 20.53
C LEU A 496 15.52 -4.59 20.88
N ALA A 497 16.19 -5.15 19.90
CA ALA A 497 17.29 -6.12 20.10
C ALA A 497 18.64 -5.45 20.38
N SER A 498 18.74 -4.12 20.31
CA SER A 498 19.97 -3.40 20.56
C SER A 498 20.27 -3.25 22.05
N ALA A 499 21.55 -2.99 22.40
CA ALA A 499 21.98 -2.70 23.76
C ALA A 499 21.70 -1.24 24.19
N SER A 500 20.83 -0.51 23.49
CA SER A 500 20.50 0.88 23.84
C SER A 500 19.85 0.98 25.21
N PRO A 501 20.29 1.94 26.07
CA PRO A 501 19.73 2.12 27.42
C PRO A 501 18.27 2.53 27.44
N SER A 502 17.72 3.01 26.30
CA SER A 502 16.30 3.34 26.16
C SER A 502 15.40 2.10 26.08
N VAL A 503 15.89 0.96 25.58
CA VAL A 503 15.09 -0.25 25.38
C VAL A 503 14.50 -0.81 26.66
N PRO A 504 15.25 -1.04 27.76
CA PRO A 504 14.66 -1.51 29.02
C PRO A 504 13.57 -0.58 29.54
N VAL A 505 13.77 0.74 29.45
CA VAL A 505 12.79 1.74 29.92
C VAL A 505 11.52 1.68 29.07
N TRP A 506 11.63 1.48 27.78
CA TRP A 506 10.48 1.33 26.89
C TRP A 506 9.69 0.06 27.18
N LEU A 507 10.36 -1.06 27.41
CA LEU A 507 9.70 -2.33 27.77
C LEU A 507 8.96 -2.22 29.12
N GLU A 508 9.54 -1.54 30.10
CA GLU A 508 8.91 -1.24 31.36
C GLU A 508 7.67 -0.35 31.19
N LEU A 509 7.77 0.70 30.37
CA LEU A 509 6.64 1.59 30.02
C LEU A 509 5.50 0.80 29.37
N VAL A 510 5.79 -0.08 28.42
CA VAL A 510 4.79 -0.96 27.77
C VAL A 510 4.11 -1.86 28.80
N SER A 511 4.86 -2.43 29.76
CA SER A 511 4.33 -3.30 30.82
C SER A 511 3.34 -2.56 31.73
N ILE A 512 3.68 -1.33 32.14
CA ILE A 512 2.82 -0.52 33.03
C ILE A 512 1.60 -0.01 32.28
N LEU A 513 1.73 0.41 31.02
CA LEU A 513 0.60 0.78 30.17
C LEU A 513 -0.38 -0.40 29.99
N ARG A 514 0.13 -1.61 29.82
CA ARG A 514 -0.70 -2.82 29.77
C ARG A 514 -1.48 -3.02 31.07
N THR A 515 -0.85 -2.78 32.23
CA THR A 515 -1.50 -2.84 33.55
C THR A 515 -2.56 -1.76 33.68
N LEU A 516 -2.28 -0.52 33.24
CA LEU A 516 -3.25 0.58 33.26
C LEU A 516 -4.48 0.24 32.40
N ARG A 517 -4.29 -0.30 31.18
CA ARG A 517 -5.41 -0.72 30.32
C ARG A 517 -6.28 -1.81 30.97
N GLY A 518 -5.67 -2.76 31.70
CA GLY A 518 -6.40 -3.76 32.45
C GLY A 518 -7.19 -3.20 33.64
N ASN A 519 -6.63 -2.21 34.34
CA ASN A 519 -7.21 -1.63 35.55
C ASN A 519 -8.18 -0.47 35.29
N ALA A 520 -8.08 0.19 34.13
CA ALA A 520 -8.87 1.37 33.77
C ALA A 520 -9.25 1.36 32.26
N PRO A 521 -9.97 0.33 31.79
CA PRO A 521 -10.34 0.21 30.38
C PRO A 521 -11.20 1.39 29.89
N GLU A 522 -11.95 2.01 30.80
CA GLU A 522 -12.79 3.19 30.49
C GLU A 522 -11.97 4.40 29.99
N ARG A 523 -10.68 4.50 30.34
CA ARG A 523 -9.81 5.57 29.84
C ARG A 523 -9.47 5.44 28.36
N PHE A 524 -9.57 4.22 27.84
CA PHE A 524 -9.25 3.86 26.46
C PHE A 524 -10.53 3.64 25.61
N ALA A 525 -11.70 3.89 26.20
CA ALA A 525 -12.96 3.92 25.47
C ALA A 525 -13.16 5.31 24.83
N VAL A 526 -13.21 5.34 23.52
CA VAL A 526 -13.54 6.59 22.79
C VAL A 526 -15.00 6.94 23.07
N ALA A 527 -15.26 8.16 23.54
CA ALA A 527 -16.63 8.67 23.60
C ALA A 527 -17.20 8.66 22.17
N GLY A 528 -18.27 7.89 21.94
CA GLY A 528 -18.96 7.91 20.66
C GLY A 528 -19.36 9.34 20.29
N PRO A 529 -19.53 9.66 19.00
CA PRO A 529 -20.01 10.96 18.60
C PRO A 529 -21.38 11.23 19.22
N GLU A 530 -21.51 12.33 19.97
CA GLU A 530 -22.79 12.87 20.42
C GLU A 530 -23.62 13.38 19.24
#